data_cdc6b3f60f07a18b4c62c204b38538ff
#
_entry.id   cdc6b3f60f07a18b4c62c204b38538ff
#
_cell.length_a   1.000
_cell.length_b   1.000
_cell.length_c   1.000
_cell.angle_alpha   90.00
_cell.angle_beta   90.00
_cell.angle_gamma   90.00
#
_symmetry.space_group_name_H-M   'P 1'
#
loop_
_entity.id
_entity.type
_entity.pdbx_description
1 polymer ?
#
loop_
_entity_poly.entity_id
_entity_poly.type
_entity_poly.pdbx_seq_one_letter_code
_entity_poly.pdbx_strand_id
1 'polypeptide(L)'
;MAQKFFQASGKLAVQCYKRELETAFKSRELAGFQILDLQDFTGQGTALVGILNAFMENKGLITADDWRSFCSDCVLMLSFPSFVYEEGMKFSYRILFSNMNPTELKDARIVVTMQNKVTGERMRNETERMHFTQTRLSEYADGTFRIPECGVPQVYEVHVEIEGSSIENSYEIYAFPKCHSKLGLSLIHISEPTRLQLIS
;
A
#
# COMPACT_ATOMS: atom_id res chain seq x y z
N MET A 1 -20.06 -18.55 4.07
CA MET A 1 -18.73 -18.41 4.70
C MET A 1 -17.62 -18.44 3.67
N ALA A 2 -17.57 -19.40 2.74
CA ALA A 2 -16.54 -19.51 1.68
C ALA A 2 -16.32 -18.22 0.87
N GLN A 3 -17.40 -17.56 0.42
CA GLN A 3 -17.30 -16.32 -0.34
C GLN A 3 -16.60 -15.19 0.44
N LYS A 4 -16.84 -15.08 1.76
CA LYS A 4 -16.16 -14.08 2.59
C LYS A 4 -14.65 -14.35 2.72
N PHE A 5 -14.27 -15.63 2.88
CA PHE A 5 -12.86 -16.02 2.91
C PHE A 5 -12.19 -15.77 1.56
N PHE A 6 -12.83 -16.12 0.47
CA PHE A 6 -12.34 -15.86 -0.87
C PHE A 6 -12.07 -14.36 -1.08
N GLN A 7 -13.02 -13.50 -0.74
CA GLN A 7 -12.85 -12.04 -0.87
C GLN A 7 -11.76 -11.49 0.05
N ALA A 8 -11.67 -11.97 1.29
CA ALA A 8 -10.66 -11.50 2.22
C ALA A 8 -9.24 -11.93 1.79
N SER A 9 -9.05 -13.20 1.44
CA SER A 9 -7.74 -13.68 0.97
C SER A 9 -7.34 -13.07 -0.36
N GLY A 10 -8.29 -12.87 -1.28
CA GLY A 10 -8.03 -12.23 -2.56
C GLY A 10 -7.62 -10.77 -2.42
N LYS A 11 -8.28 -10.01 -1.54
CA LYS A 11 -7.88 -8.63 -1.23
C LYS A 11 -6.48 -8.55 -0.60
N LEU A 12 -6.16 -9.51 0.27
CA LEU A 12 -4.80 -9.60 0.83
C LEU A 12 -3.78 -9.90 -0.27
N ALA A 13 -4.06 -10.81 -1.18
CA ALA A 13 -3.19 -11.12 -2.32
C ALA A 13 -2.94 -9.88 -3.18
N VAL A 14 -3.98 -9.09 -3.49
CA VAL A 14 -3.84 -7.81 -4.21
C VAL A 14 -2.89 -6.86 -3.48
N GLN A 15 -3.01 -6.74 -2.16
CA GLN A 15 -2.11 -5.88 -1.38
C GLN A 15 -0.66 -6.40 -1.41
N CYS A 16 -0.44 -7.70 -1.39
CA CYS A 16 0.89 -8.30 -1.53
C CYS A 16 1.48 -7.96 -2.90
N TYR A 17 0.74 -8.18 -3.99
CA TYR A 17 1.18 -7.79 -5.33
C TYR A 17 1.55 -6.32 -5.42
N LYS A 18 0.68 -5.43 -4.93
CA LYS A 18 0.95 -4.00 -4.92
C LYS A 18 2.28 -3.69 -4.24
N ARG A 19 2.53 -4.24 -3.06
CA ARG A 19 3.75 -3.99 -2.29
C ARG A 19 5.01 -4.52 -2.97
N GLU A 20 4.94 -5.72 -3.53
CA GLU A 20 6.06 -6.33 -4.24
C GLU A 20 6.40 -5.53 -5.49
N LEU A 21 5.40 -5.14 -6.29
CA LEU A 21 5.58 -4.34 -7.49
C LEU A 21 6.13 -2.95 -7.18
N GLU A 22 5.55 -2.26 -6.18
CA GLU A 22 6.09 -0.97 -5.75
C GLU A 22 7.53 -1.09 -5.21
N THR A 23 7.89 -2.19 -4.56
CA THR A 23 9.27 -2.44 -4.12
C THR A 23 10.20 -2.58 -5.32
N ALA A 24 9.77 -3.28 -6.38
CA ALA A 24 10.52 -3.36 -7.62
C ALA A 24 10.70 -1.98 -8.28
N PHE A 25 9.64 -1.17 -8.36
CA PHE A 25 9.71 0.19 -8.88
C PHE A 25 10.62 1.11 -8.06
N LYS A 26 10.66 0.94 -6.74
CA LYS A 26 11.55 1.70 -5.81
C LYS A 26 13.01 1.28 -5.91
N SER A 27 13.32 0.14 -6.52
CA SER A 27 14.70 -0.30 -6.69
C SER A 27 15.35 0.39 -7.90
N ARG A 28 16.53 0.97 -7.70
CA ARG A 28 17.34 1.55 -8.77
C ARG A 28 18.11 0.49 -9.58
N GLU A 29 18.22 -0.73 -9.06
CA GLU A 29 19.07 -1.79 -9.60
C GLU A 29 18.29 -2.84 -10.38
N LEU A 30 17.01 -3.07 -10.06
CA LEU A 30 16.17 -4.02 -10.78
C LEU A 30 15.87 -3.52 -12.20
N ALA A 31 16.16 -4.34 -13.20
CA ALA A 31 15.88 -4.02 -14.59
C ALA A 31 14.38 -4.12 -14.95
N GLY A 32 13.61 -4.88 -14.18
CA GLY A 32 12.20 -5.10 -14.36
C GLY A 32 11.72 -6.24 -13.46
N PHE A 33 10.48 -6.67 -13.66
CA PHE A 33 9.88 -7.79 -12.94
C PHE A 33 9.02 -8.63 -13.90
N GLN A 34 8.73 -9.84 -13.49
CA GLN A 34 7.80 -10.72 -14.15
C GLN A 34 6.81 -11.25 -13.12
N ILE A 35 5.51 -11.13 -13.42
CA ILE A 35 4.46 -11.67 -12.58
C ILE A 35 4.17 -13.10 -13.02
N LEU A 36 4.34 -14.05 -12.11
CA LEU A 36 3.88 -15.41 -12.27
C LEU A 36 2.47 -15.52 -11.68
N ASP A 37 1.62 -16.32 -12.32
CA ASP A 37 0.25 -16.59 -11.84
C ASP A 37 -0.66 -15.35 -11.75
N LEU A 38 -0.58 -14.44 -12.74
CA LEU A 38 -1.58 -13.37 -12.87
C LEU A 38 -2.99 -13.94 -13.01
N GLN A 39 -3.11 -15.10 -13.66
CA GLN A 39 -4.33 -15.90 -13.79
C GLN A 39 -4.20 -17.22 -13.05
N ASP A 40 -5.33 -17.84 -12.74
CA ASP A 40 -5.37 -19.19 -12.19
C ASP A 40 -4.78 -20.20 -13.17
N PHE A 41 -3.91 -21.06 -12.67
CA PHE A 41 -3.36 -22.17 -13.44
C PHE A 41 -4.08 -23.46 -13.10
N THR A 42 -4.92 -23.95 -14.02
CA THR A 42 -5.74 -25.15 -13.84
C THR A 42 -4.98 -26.47 -13.98
N GLY A 43 -3.77 -26.44 -14.48
CA GLY A 43 -2.88 -27.60 -14.58
C GLY A 43 -2.34 -28.09 -13.23
N GLN A 44 -2.50 -27.30 -12.19
CA GLN A 44 -2.09 -27.62 -10.83
C GLN A 44 -3.22 -27.29 -9.85
N GLY A 45 -3.76 -28.27 -9.17
CA GLY A 45 -4.99 -28.16 -8.39
C GLY A 45 -4.98 -27.15 -7.22
N THR A 46 -3.82 -26.63 -6.85
CA THR A 46 -3.65 -25.62 -5.79
C THR A 46 -3.28 -24.23 -6.32
N ALA A 47 -3.13 -24.06 -7.62
CA ALA A 47 -2.70 -22.80 -8.24
C ALA A 47 -3.88 -21.92 -8.67
N LEU A 48 -4.89 -21.76 -7.80
CA LEU A 48 -6.03 -20.85 -7.99
C LEU A 48 -5.78 -19.51 -7.28
N VAL A 49 -4.57 -18.98 -7.40
CA VAL A 49 -4.07 -17.80 -6.68
C VAL A 49 -4.09 -16.53 -7.53
N GLY A 50 -4.41 -16.63 -8.81
CA GLY A 50 -4.43 -15.52 -9.73
C GLY A 50 -5.42 -14.40 -9.34
N ILE A 51 -5.16 -13.21 -9.79
CA ILE A 51 -6.09 -12.07 -9.76
C ILE A 51 -7.23 -12.29 -10.77
N LEU A 52 -6.89 -12.95 -11.86
CA LEU A 52 -7.83 -13.38 -12.90
C LEU A 52 -8.12 -14.89 -12.75
N ASN A 53 -9.27 -15.32 -13.23
CA ASN A 53 -9.58 -16.75 -13.33
C ASN A 53 -8.84 -17.41 -14.53
N ALA A 54 -8.99 -18.70 -14.71
CA ALA A 54 -8.34 -19.43 -15.79
C ALA A 54 -8.74 -18.99 -17.21
N PHE A 55 -9.83 -18.24 -17.34
CA PHE A 55 -10.32 -17.68 -18.60
C PHE A 55 -9.92 -16.20 -18.79
N MET A 56 -9.02 -15.68 -17.97
CA MET A 56 -8.58 -14.26 -17.93
C MET A 56 -9.70 -13.29 -17.52
N GLU A 57 -10.74 -13.77 -16.87
CA GLU A 57 -11.82 -12.92 -16.37
C GLU A 57 -11.52 -12.41 -14.97
N ASN A 58 -11.95 -11.19 -14.68
CA ASN A 58 -11.79 -10.56 -13.38
C ASN A 58 -12.58 -11.30 -12.29
N LYS A 59 -11.93 -11.70 -11.21
CA LYS A 59 -12.55 -12.31 -10.04
C LYS A 59 -13.27 -11.30 -9.11
N GLY A 60 -13.31 -10.02 -9.46
CA GLY A 60 -13.90 -8.95 -8.62
C GLY A 60 -13.06 -8.59 -7.40
N LEU A 61 -11.75 -8.84 -7.44
CA LEU A 61 -10.81 -8.55 -6.35
C LEU A 61 -10.23 -7.14 -6.45
N ILE A 62 -10.05 -6.63 -7.66
CA ILE A 62 -9.49 -5.32 -7.98
C ILE A 62 -10.03 -4.84 -9.33
N THR A 63 -10.15 -3.53 -9.50
CA THR A 63 -10.46 -2.93 -10.81
C THR A 63 -9.20 -2.81 -11.66
N ALA A 64 -9.37 -2.63 -12.98
CA ALA A 64 -8.25 -2.42 -13.88
C ALA A 64 -7.53 -1.07 -13.61
N ASP A 65 -8.28 -0.06 -13.20
CA ASP A 65 -7.72 1.26 -12.89
C ASP A 65 -6.92 1.23 -11.58
N ASP A 66 -7.45 0.57 -10.54
CA ASP A 66 -6.69 0.35 -9.30
C ASP A 66 -5.41 -0.45 -9.54
N TRP A 67 -5.45 -1.46 -10.43
CA TRP A 67 -4.25 -2.21 -10.80
C TRP A 67 -3.21 -1.33 -11.50
N ARG A 68 -3.64 -0.47 -12.42
CA ARG A 68 -2.75 0.46 -13.13
C ARG A 68 -2.12 1.50 -12.22
N SER A 69 -2.73 1.83 -11.09
CA SER A 69 -2.17 2.79 -10.14
C SER A 69 -0.78 2.38 -9.59
N PHE A 70 -0.49 1.08 -9.56
CA PHE A 70 0.80 0.53 -9.10
C PHE A 70 1.51 -0.40 -10.10
N CYS A 71 0.90 -0.66 -11.26
CA CYS A 71 1.48 -1.50 -12.31
C CYS A 71 1.22 -0.91 -13.69
N SER A 72 1.96 0.14 -14.03
CA SER A 72 1.89 0.85 -15.31
C SER A 72 3.22 1.53 -15.64
N ASP A 73 3.28 2.25 -16.76
CA ASP A 73 4.44 3.02 -17.17
C ASP A 73 4.74 4.21 -16.24
N CYS A 74 3.73 4.68 -15.52
CA CYS A 74 3.84 5.80 -14.58
C CYS A 74 3.30 5.37 -13.23
N VAL A 75 4.15 5.22 -12.23
CA VAL A 75 3.75 4.81 -10.89
C VAL A 75 4.20 5.84 -9.87
N LEU A 76 3.22 6.53 -9.28
CA LEU A 76 3.43 7.48 -8.19
C LEU A 76 3.31 6.72 -6.86
N MET A 77 4.32 6.84 -6.00
CA MET A 77 4.44 6.03 -4.80
C MET A 77 4.75 6.88 -3.58
N LEU A 78 4.28 6.42 -2.43
CA LEU A 78 4.74 6.88 -1.13
C LEU A 78 5.65 5.84 -0.47
N SER A 79 6.73 6.31 0.12
CA SER A 79 7.60 5.51 0.99
C SER A 79 7.42 5.98 2.42
N PHE A 80 6.99 5.11 3.32
CA PHE A 80 6.75 5.41 4.72
C PHE A 80 7.04 4.17 5.60
N PRO A 81 7.37 4.37 6.89
CA PRO A 81 7.95 3.32 7.73
C PRO A 81 6.95 2.30 8.27
N SER A 82 5.67 2.67 8.42
CA SER A 82 4.67 1.81 9.06
C SER A 82 3.27 2.05 8.50
N PHE A 83 2.43 1.05 8.62
CA PHE A 83 0.98 1.16 8.35
C PHE A 83 0.15 1.32 9.62
N VAL A 84 0.78 1.21 10.79
CA VAL A 84 0.11 1.31 12.08
C VAL A 84 0.75 2.43 12.89
N TYR A 85 -0.09 3.30 13.43
CA TYR A 85 0.31 4.48 14.19
C TYR A 85 -0.52 4.61 15.46
N GLU A 86 0.02 5.24 16.48
CA GLU A 86 -0.74 5.75 17.61
C GLU A 86 -1.19 7.19 17.33
N GLU A 87 -2.28 7.60 17.98
CA GLU A 87 -2.74 8.99 17.95
C GLU A 87 -1.61 9.96 18.37
N GLY A 88 -1.56 11.11 17.73
CA GLY A 88 -0.54 12.13 17.95
C GLY A 88 0.82 11.84 17.33
N MET A 89 1.08 10.63 16.81
CA MET A 89 2.30 10.32 16.04
C MET A 89 2.31 11.07 14.71
N LYS A 90 3.51 11.18 14.13
CA LYS A 90 3.69 11.72 12.79
C LYS A 90 3.69 10.57 11.79
N PHE A 91 2.81 10.66 10.79
CA PHE A 91 2.91 9.92 9.55
C PHE A 91 3.82 10.69 8.60
N SER A 92 5.08 10.27 8.50
CA SER A 92 6.05 10.89 7.58
C SER A 92 6.18 10.02 6.34
N TYR A 93 6.22 10.65 5.17
CA TYR A 93 6.32 9.98 3.88
C TYR A 93 7.27 10.71 2.95
N ARG A 94 7.82 9.96 2.01
CA ARG A 94 8.58 10.46 0.86
C ARG A 94 7.82 10.15 -0.41
N ILE A 95 7.76 11.09 -1.33
CA ILE A 95 7.13 10.95 -2.63
C ILE A 95 8.16 10.44 -3.63
N LEU A 96 7.85 9.31 -4.25
CA LEU A 96 8.64 8.67 -5.29
C LEU A 96 7.80 8.56 -6.57
N PHE A 97 8.41 8.78 -7.71
CA PHE A 97 7.75 8.64 -8.99
C PHE A 97 8.63 7.88 -9.99
N SER A 98 8.12 6.77 -10.51
CA SER A 98 8.69 6.05 -11.64
C SER A 98 7.91 6.47 -12.89
N ASN A 99 8.57 7.16 -13.81
CA ASN A 99 7.97 7.64 -15.05
C ASN A 99 8.73 7.06 -16.26
N MET A 100 8.28 5.93 -16.76
CA MET A 100 8.83 5.30 -17.95
C MET A 100 8.20 5.82 -19.25
N ASN A 101 7.15 6.62 -19.14
CA ASN A 101 6.47 7.23 -20.28
C ASN A 101 7.30 8.38 -20.85
N PRO A 102 7.50 8.47 -22.18
CA PRO A 102 8.24 9.57 -22.82
C PRO A 102 7.52 10.91 -22.74
N THR A 103 6.23 10.91 -22.42
CA THR A 103 5.45 12.15 -22.29
C THR A 103 5.85 12.90 -21.03
N GLU A 104 6.23 14.15 -21.20
CA GLU A 104 6.55 15.05 -20.10
C GLU A 104 5.28 15.68 -19.50
N LEU A 105 5.21 15.76 -18.17
CA LEU A 105 4.19 16.52 -17.48
C LEU A 105 4.80 17.87 -17.05
N LYS A 106 4.28 18.94 -17.63
CA LYS A 106 4.77 20.31 -17.37
C LYS A 106 3.84 21.04 -16.42
N ASP A 107 4.44 21.84 -15.55
CA ASP A 107 3.71 22.73 -14.62
C ASP A 107 2.64 21.99 -13.79
N ALA A 108 2.96 20.78 -13.35
CA ALA A 108 2.09 19.96 -12.51
C ALA A 108 2.61 19.90 -11.07
N ARG A 109 1.75 19.60 -10.11
CA ARG A 109 2.13 19.39 -8.72
C ARG A 109 1.61 18.05 -8.22
N ILE A 110 2.26 17.54 -7.17
CA ILE A 110 1.81 16.35 -6.47
C ILE A 110 0.99 16.79 -5.26
N VAL A 111 -0.17 16.18 -5.11
CA VAL A 111 -1.07 16.38 -3.99
C VAL A 111 -1.13 15.10 -3.18
N VAL A 112 -0.98 15.22 -1.87
CA VAL A 112 -1.15 14.10 -0.93
C VAL A 112 -2.28 14.45 0.02
N THR A 113 -3.30 13.61 0.08
CA THR A 113 -4.46 13.77 0.94
C THR A 113 -4.54 12.61 1.91
N MET A 114 -4.71 12.88 3.20
CA MET A 114 -5.02 11.87 4.21
C MET A 114 -6.46 12.08 4.67
N GLN A 115 -7.31 11.08 4.45
CA GLN A 115 -8.75 11.14 4.77
C GLN A 115 -9.12 10.05 5.77
N ASN A 116 -9.83 10.44 6.83
CA ASN A 116 -10.47 9.48 7.73
C ASN A 116 -11.65 8.82 7.01
N LYS A 117 -11.65 7.48 6.91
CA LYS A 117 -12.70 6.73 6.17
C LYS A 117 -14.06 6.72 6.89
N VAL A 118 -14.10 7.07 8.18
CA VAL A 118 -15.34 7.09 8.97
C VAL A 118 -15.92 8.50 9.04
N THR A 119 -15.11 9.49 9.42
CA THR A 119 -15.57 10.88 9.60
C THR A 119 -15.56 11.70 8.31
N GLY A 120 -14.76 11.29 7.31
CA GLY A 120 -14.56 12.03 6.08
C GLY A 120 -13.63 13.24 6.22
N GLU A 121 -13.09 13.48 7.42
CA GLU A 121 -12.14 14.57 7.65
C GLU A 121 -10.89 14.39 6.80
N ARG A 122 -10.40 15.49 6.20
CA ARG A 122 -9.29 15.48 5.26
C ARG A 122 -8.18 16.43 5.67
N MET A 123 -6.96 15.97 5.51
CA MET A 123 -5.73 16.79 5.55
C MET A 123 -5.06 16.71 4.19
N ARG A 124 -4.46 17.83 3.75
CA ARG A 124 -3.87 17.93 2.41
C ARG A 124 -2.50 18.59 2.50
N ASN A 125 -1.54 18.01 1.79
CA ASN A 125 -0.25 18.61 1.47
C ASN A 125 -0.10 18.67 -0.05
N GLU A 126 0.62 19.66 -0.54
CA GLU A 126 0.92 19.79 -1.97
C GLU A 126 2.38 20.25 -2.16
N THR A 127 2.98 19.84 -3.27
CA THR A 127 4.29 20.33 -3.67
C THR A 127 4.16 21.64 -4.45
N GLU A 128 5.27 22.29 -4.67
CA GLU A 128 5.34 23.32 -5.70
C GLU A 128 5.10 22.70 -7.09
N ARG A 129 4.76 23.53 -8.06
CA ARG A 129 4.63 23.07 -9.45
C ARG A 129 6.00 22.76 -10.03
N MET A 130 6.10 21.66 -10.73
CA MET A 130 7.34 21.16 -11.27
C MET A 130 7.15 20.48 -12.62
N HIS A 131 8.26 20.15 -13.24
CA HIS A 131 8.30 19.47 -14.51
C HIS A 131 8.73 18.01 -14.29
N PHE A 132 7.93 17.07 -14.80
CA PHE A 132 8.22 15.64 -14.72
C PHE A 132 8.68 15.14 -16.08
N THR A 133 9.87 14.60 -16.10
CA THR A 133 10.47 14.00 -17.30
C THR A 133 10.49 12.48 -17.19
N GLN A 134 10.72 11.81 -18.30
CA GLN A 134 10.95 10.37 -18.29
C GLN A 134 12.14 10.04 -17.39
N THR A 135 11.90 9.23 -16.40
CA THR A 135 12.93 8.76 -15.47
C THR A 135 12.50 7.45 -14.82
N ARG A 136 13.44 6.57 -14.59
CA ARG A 136 13.15 5.30 -13.95
C ARG A 136 12.62 5.48 -12.53
N LEU A 137 13.22 6.37 -11.75
CA LEU A 137 12.81 6.69 -10.39
C LEU A 137 13.37 8.04 -9.99
N SER A 138 12.50 8.92 -9.53
CA SER A 138 12.86 10.19 -8.89
C SER A 138 12.21 10.33 -7.53
N GLU A 139 12.93 11.00 -6.63
CA GLU A 139 12.44 11.41 -5.32
C GLU A 139 12.10 12.91 -5.40
N TYR A 140 10.91 13.31 -4.95
CA TYR A 140 10.44 14.68 -5.16
C TYR A 140 10.36 15.50 -3.88
N ALA A 141 9.69 14.97 -2.86
CA ALA A 141 9.48 15.71 -1.63
C ALA A 141 9.22 14.75 -0.45
N ASP A 142 9.51 15.22 0.74
CA ASP A 142 9.08 14.61 1.99
C ASP A 142 7.88 15.39 2.52
N GLY A 143 6.95 14.68 3.14
CA GLY A 143 5.78 15.26 3.76
C GLY A 143 5.44 14.59 5.08
N THR A 144 4.58 15.26 5.82
CA THR A 144 4.15 14.75 7.13
C THR A 144 2.70 15.15 7.41
N PHE A 145 1.94 14.21 8.01
CA PHE A 145 0.68 14.49 8.68
C PHE A 145 0.79 14.11 10.14
N ARG A 146 0.07 14.80 10.99
CA ARG A 146 -0.09 14.39 12.38
C ARG A 146 -1.35 13.52 12.47
N ILE A 147 -1.23 12.33 13.03
CA ILE A 147 -2.39 11.46 13.30
C ILE A 147 -3.26 12.14 14.37
N PRO A 148 -4.53 12.44 14.08
CA PRO A 148 -5.43 13.05 15.05
C PRO A 148 -5.65 12.17 16.27
N GLU A 149 -6.08 12.79 17.36
CA GLU A 149 -6.54 12.04 18.55
C GLU A 149 -7.76 11.21 18.18
N CYS A 150 -7.82 9.99 18.67
CA CYS A 150 -8.90 9.06 18.37
C CYS A 150 -9.27 8.24 19.62
N GLY A 151 -10.52 8.25 20.00
CA GLY A 151 -11.01 7.44 21.12
C GLY A 151 -11.20 5.95 20.81
N VAL A 152 -11.17 5.59 19.51
CA VAL A 152 -11.31 4.23 18.96
C VAL A 152 -10.42 4.07 17.75
N PRO A 153 -10.05 2.83 17.38
CA PRO A 153 -9.26 2.60 16.17
C PRO A 153 -9.87 3.23 14.92
N GLN A 154 -9.05 3.87 14.11
CA GLN A 154 -9.44 4.58 12.90
C GLN A 154 -8.68 4.05 11.69
N VAL A 155 -9.29 4.17 10.52
CA VAL A 155 -8.66 3.87 9.23
C VAL A 155 -8.58 5.16 8.42
N TYR A 156 -7.39 5.49 7.95
CA TYR A 156 -7.15 6.61 7.05
C TYR A 156 -6.76 6.08 5.68
N GLU A 157 -7.31 6.70 4.65
CA GLU A 157 -6.83 6.56 3.28
C GLU A 157 -5.85 7.69 2.99
N VAL A 158 -4.65 7.33 2.56
CA VAL A 158 -3.63 8.27 2.09
C VAL A 158 -3.59 8.17 0.58
N HIS A 159 -4.08 9.19 -0.09
CA HIS A 159 -4.15 9.31 -1.54
C HIS A 159 -3.06 10.25 -2.03
N VAL A 160 -2.38 9.90 -3.11
CA VAL A 160 -1.38 10.72 -3.77
C VAL A 160 -1.69 10.79 -5.26
N GLU A 161 -1.69 11.99 -5.82
CA GLU A 161 -2.01 12.24 -7.22
C GLU A 161 -1.11 13.30 -7.85
N ILE A 162 -0.92 13.26 -9.14
CA ILE A 162 -0.41 14.38 -9.93
C ILE A 162 -1.62 15.15 -10.45
N GLU A 163 -1.79 16.38 -9.96
CA GLU A 163 -2.95 17.23 -10.27
C GLU A 163 -3.17 17.36 -11.78
N GLY A 164 -4.40 17.10 -12.22
CA GLY A 164 -4.78 17.20 -13.63
C GLY A 164 -4.36 16.03 -14.51
N SER A 165 -3.89 14.94 -13.92
CA SER A 165 -3.57 13.70 -14.62
C SER A 165 -4.37 12.53 -14.04
N SER A 166 -4.26 11.36 -14.66
CA SER A 166 -4.80 10.09 -14.13
C SER A 166 -3.76 9.31 -13.31
N ILE A 167 -2.64 9.94 -12.96
CA ILE A 167 -1.57 9.30 -12.21
C ILE A 167 -1.84 9.51 -10.72
N GLU A 168 -2.29 8.45 -10.08
CA GLU A 168 -2.67 8.45 -8.67
C GLU A 168 -2.34 7.12 -8.01
N ASN A 169 -2.30 7.11 -6.68
CA ASN A 169 -2.14 5.90 -5.88
C ASN A 169 -2.73 6.11 -4.48
N SER A 170 -3.09 5.05 -3.79
CA SER A 170 -3.67 5.14 -2.46
C SER A 170 -3.15 4.06 -1.52
N TYR A 171 -3.17 4.36 -0.22
CA TYR A 171 -2.71 3.49 0.86
C TYR A 171 -3.67 3.57 2.03
N GLU A 172 -3.88 2.48 2.74
CA GLU A 172 -4.58 2.51 4.02
C GLU A 172 -3.58 2.45 5.17
N ILE A 173 -3.76 3.32 6.16
CA ILE A 173 -3.05 3.29 7.42
C ILE A 173 -4.05 3.20 8.59
N TYR A 174 -3.60 2.63 9.68
CA TYR A 174 -4.43 2.34 10.85
C TYR A 174 -3.91 3.13 12.04
N ALA A 175 -4.79 3.87 12.69
CA ALA A 175 -4.48 4.64 13.89
C ALA A 175 -5.19 4.04 15.11
N PHE A 176 -4.49 3.96 16.21
CA PHE A 176 -4.99 3.44 17.49
C PHE A 176 -4.86 4.49 18.58
N PRO A 177 -5.80 4.53 19.54
CA PRO A 177 -5.67 5.34 20.73
C PRO A 177 -4.40 4.95 21.50
N LYS A 178 -3.81 5.90 22.22
CA LYS A 178 -2.73 5.57 23.16
C LYS A 178 -3.24 4.63 24.25
N CYS A 179 -2.52 3.54 24.44
CA CYS A 179 -2.80 2.65 25.54
C CYS A 179 -2.28 3.27 26.85
N HIS A 180 -3.18 3.81 27.65
CA HIS A 180 -2.86 4.35 28.99
C HIS A 180 -2.80 3.29 30.08
N SER A 181 -3.27 2.09 29.82
CA SER A 181 -3.18 0.98 30.79
C SER A 181 -1.78 0.41 30.76
N LYS A 182 -1.04 0.55 31.84
CA LYS A 182 0.05 -0.39 32.18
C LYS A 182 -0.63 -1.72 32.47
N LEU A 183 -1.00 -2.45 31.43
CA LEU A 183 -1.28 -3.86 31.59
C LEU A 183 0.02 -4.46 32.10
N GLY A 184 0.05 -4.80 33.36
CA GLY A 184 1.07 -5.68 33.96
C GLY A 184 0.90 -7.07 33.36
N LEU A 185 0.99 -7.18 32.04
CA LEU A 185 1.11 -8.47 31.38
C LEU A 185 2.44 -9.05 31.81
N SER A 186 2.37 -10.00 32.70
CA SER A 186 3.48 -10.90 32.94
C SER A 186 3.82 -11.55 31.59
N LEU A 187 4.88 -11.10 30.97
CA LEU A 187 5.45 -11.66 29.73
C LEU A 187 5.89 -13.13 29.90
N ILE A 188 5.75 -13.69 31.11
CA ILE A 188 6.13 -15.06 31.45
C ILE A 188 5.32 -16.09 30.64
N HIS A 189 4.12 -15.78 30.22
CA HIS A 189 3.29 -16.71 29.45
C HIS A 189 3.49 -16.64 27.93
N ILE A 190 4.25 -15.66 27.42
CA ILE A 190 4.49 -15.51 25.98
C ILE A 190 5.88 -16.06 25.58
N SER A 191 6.77 -16.28 26.53
CA SER A 191 8.17 -16.59 26.29
C SER A 191 8.61 -18.01 26.56
N GLU A 192 7.74 -18.93 26.93
CA GLU A 192 8.15 -20.34 26.97
C GLU A 192 7.87 -21.04 25.63
N PRO A 193 8.89 -21.25 24.81
CA PRO A 193 8.79 -22.28 23.78
C PRO A 193 8.63 -23.61 24.53
N THR A 194 7.57 -24.33 24.23
CA THR A 194 7.34 -25.69 24.71
C THR A 194 8.65 -26.48 24.65
N ARG A 195 9.25 -26.74 25.79
CA ARG A 195 10.40 -27.67 25.87
C ARG A 195 9.88 -29.01 25.40
N LEU A 196 10.26 -29.40 24.21
CA LEU A 196 10.19 -30.79 23.76
C LEU A 196 10.99 -31.62 24.80
N GLN A 197 10.28 -32.28 25.68
CA GLN A 197 10.88 -33.33 26.47
C GLN A 197 11.30 -34.45 25.51
N LEU A 198 12.58 -34.59 25.28
CA LEU A 198 13.16 -35.78 24.70
C LEU A 198 12.83 -36.93 25.66
N ILE A 199 11.92 -37.79 25.25
CA ILE A 199 11.68 -39.08 25.91
C ILE A 199 12.88 -39.95 25.50
N SER A 200 13.72 -40.22 26.48
CA SER A 200 14.79 -41.25 26.41
C SER A 200 14.20 -42.63 26.43
#